data_2257f10c10c3cde18a4b1fcfaf5f0ade
#
_entry.id   2257f10c10c3cde18a4b1fcfaf5f0ade
#
_cell.length_a   1.000
_cell.length_b   1.000
_cell.length_c   1.000
_cell.angle_alpha   90.00
_cell.angle_beta   90.00
_cell.angle_gamma   90.00
#
_symmetry.space_group_name_H-M   'P 1'
#
loop_
_entity.id
_entity.type
_entity.pdbx_description
1 polymer ?
#
loop_
_entity_poly.entity_id
_entity_poly.type
_entity_poly.pdbx_seq_one_letter_code
_entity_poly.pdbx_strand_id
1 'polypeptide(L)'
;MAKLTSQQIFKLMTKGAITKLNPASAVATTGIQAGKQVSKEIFGYDFVGLILKLVVFYGVALIIAKVMEAIIFARGAFVILANTLGYNVPSADQLPQSFKDLFGEQGVKGFKFWDIIKIVSILLVVAEFMRYINTNKALGAKASPMTIGIFTLIIVALGLTTVPELIQRVKGTDFNLEALR
;
A
#
# COMPACT_ATOMS: atom_id res chain seq x y z
N MET A 1 -6.18 2.39 45.75
CA MET A 1 -5.07 2.57 44.79
C MET A 1 -5.09 1.41 43.82
N ALA A 2 -5.40 1.68 42.53
CA ALA A 2 -5.45 0.64 41.50
C ALA A 2 -4.03 0.20 41.14
N LYS A 3 -3.72 -1.10 41.28
CA LYS A 3 -2.42 -1.68 40.89
C LYS A 3 -2.37 -1.72 39.37
N LEU A 4 -1.40 -1.03 38.77
CA LEU A 4 -1.10 -1.10 37.35
C LEU A 4 -0.71 -2.52 36.94
N THR A 5 -1.30 -3.05 35.92
CA THR A 5 -0.95 -4.38 35.37
C THR A 5 0.44 -4.33 34.71
N SER A 6 1.15 -5.46 34.69
CA SER A 6 2.48 -5.58 34.08
C SER A 6 2.52 -5.07 32.63
N GLN A 7 1.42 -5.24 31.87
CA GLN A 7 1.28 -4.73 30.52
C GLN A 7 1.19 -3.19 30.45
N GLN A 8 0.57 -2.56 31.45
CA GLN A 8 0.48 -1.09 31.52
C GLN A 8 1.84 -0.49 31.90
N ILE A 9 2.58 -1.14 32.79
CA ILE A 9 3.94 -0.75 33.17
C ILE A 9 4.88 -0.89 31.96
N PHE A 10 4.82 -2.00 31.22
CA PHE A 10 5.62 -2.21 30.02
C PHE A 10 5.31 -1.17 28.91
N LYS A 11 4.02 -0.85 28.68
CA LYS A 11 3.61 0.23 27.77
C LYS A 11 4.10 1.62 28.19
N LEU A 12 4.14 1.91 29.48
CA LEU A 12 4.65 3.18 30.02
C LEU A 12 6.17 3.27 29.88
N MET A 13 6.88 2.17 30.15
CA MET A 13 8.35 2.11 30.01
C MET A 13 8.79 2.23 28.55
N THR A 14 8.12 1.52 27.62
CA THR A 14 8.43 1.62 26.18
C THR A 14 8.10 3.00 25.62
N LYS A 15 6.99 3.62 26.04
CA LYS A 15 6.66 5.00 25.67
C LYS A 15 7.70 6.00 26.20
N GLY A 16 8.11 5.87 27.46
CA GLY A 16 9.12 6.74 28.08
C GLY A 16 10.52 6.59 27.47
N ALA A 17 10.88 5.37 27.03
CA ALA A 17 12.16 5.13 26.36
C ALA A 17 12.21 5.72 24.95
N ILE A 18 11.12 5.60 24.18
CA ILE A 18 11.02 6.14 22.82
C ILE A 18 11.03 7.68 22.83
N THR A 19 10.33 8.32 23.80
CA THR A 19 10.32 9.78 23.95
C THR A 19 11.68 10.35 24.32
N LYS A 20 12.49 9.64 25.09
CA LYS A 20 13.86 10.06 25.44
C LYS A 20 14.86 9.90 24.29
N LEU A 21 14.63 8.94 23.39
CA LEU A 21 15.54 8.66 22.27
C LEU A 21 15.38 9.64 21.09
N ASN A 22 14.19 10.20 20.86
CA ASN A 22 13.98 11.15 19.77
C ASN A 22 12.76 12.05 20.04
N PRO A 23 12.96 13.31 20.50
CA PRO A 23 11.88 14.23 20.82
C PRO A 23 10.99 14.55 19.61
N ALA A 24 11.54 14.58 18.39
CA ALA A 24 10.75 14.81 17.18
C ALA A 24 9.77 13.65 16.91
N SER A 25 10.16 12.41 17.18
CA SER A 25 9.26 11.25 17.05
C SER A 25 8.14 11.26 18.09
N ALA A 26 8.42 11.81 19.29
CA ALA A 26 7.42 11.95 20.35
C ALA A 26 6.32 12.95 19.96
N VAL A 27 6.70 14.10 19.41
CA VAL A 27 5.77 15.13 18.93
C VAL A 27 4.91 14.58 17.78
N ALA A 28 5.54 13.92 16.81
CA ALA A 28 4.82 13.28 15.69
C ALA A 28 3.84 12.21 16.19
N THR A 29 4.25 11.35 17.13
CA THR A 29 3.39 10.29 17.68
C THR A 29 2.21 10.89 18.46
N THR A 30 2.43 11.96 19.22
CA THR A 30 1.36 12.65 19.96
C THR A 30 0.38 13.32 19.01
N GLY A 31 0.88 13.98 17.96
CA GLY A 31 0.04 14.60 16.93
C GLY A 31 -0.82 13.59 16.18
N ILE A 32 -0.25 12.43 15.80
CA ILE A 32 -0.99 11.35 15.16
C ILE A 32 -2.06 10.76 16.09
N GLN A 33 -1.74 10.57 17.38
CA GLN A 33 -2.71 10.05 18.35
C GLN A 33 -3.87 11.03 18.58
N ALA A 34 -3.56 12.33 18.72
CA ALA A 34 -4.57 13.37 18.81
C ALA A 34 -5.45 13.41 17.55
N GLY A 35 -4.85 13.37 16.37
CA GLY A 35 -5.59 13.31 15.10
C GLY A 35 -6.51 12.11 14.99
N LYS A 36 -6.06 10.92 15.42
CA LYS A 36 -6.89 9.71 15.46
C LYS A 36 -8.08 9.85 16.41
N GLN A 37 -7.87 10.45 17.57
CA GLN A 37 -8.93 10.67 18.55
C GLN A 37 -9.96 11.65 18.02
N VAL A 38 -9.53 12.80 17.51
CA VAL A 38 -10.40 13.81 16.89
C VAL A 38 -11.19 13.21 15.71
N SER A 39 -10.52 12.42 14.85
CA SER A 39 -11.19 11.73 13.75
C SER A 39 -12.28 10.78 14.21
N LYS A 40 -12.04 10.03 15.30
CA LYS A 40 -13.06 9.14 15.89
C LYS A 40 -14.23 9.90 16.53
N GLU A 41 -13.95 11.02 17.20
CA GLU A 41 -14.98 11.85 17.83
C GLU A 41 -15.90 12.51 16.79
N ILE A 42 -15.32 13.04 15.69
CA ILE A 42 -16.10 13.74 14.67
C ILE A 42 -16.83 12.76 13.73
N PHE A 43 -16.13 11.73 13.26
CA PHE A 43 -16.62 10.86 12.19
C PHE A 43 -17.09 9.48 12.69
N GLY A 44 -16.84 9.13 13.96
CA GLY A 44 -17.07 7.78 14.47
C GLY A 44 -16.12 6.72 13.90
N TYR A 45 -15.07 7.14 13.16
CA TYR A 45 -14.08 6.26 12.53
C TYR A 45 -12.68 6.90 12.50
N ASP A 46 -11.64 6.07 12.60
CA ASP A 46 -10.24 6.50 12.55
C ASP A 46 -9.73 6.67 11.11
N PHE A 47 -10.13 7.75 10.42
CA PHE A 47 -9.63 8.05 9.08
C PHE A 47 -8.13 8.35 9.05
N VAL A 48 -7.60 8.93 10.11
CA VAL A 48 -6.14 9.16 10.23
C VAL A 48 -5.39 7.83 10.23
N GLY A 49 -5.92 6.83 10.96
CA GLY A 49 -5.38 5.47 10.93
C GLY A 49 -5.47 4.81 9.55
N LEU A 50 -6.57 5.02 8.81
CA LEU A 50 -6.73 4.54 7.45
C LEU A 50 -5.69 5.16 6.50
N ILE A 51 -5.53 6.48 6.53
CA ILE A 51 -4.54 7.20 5.72
C ILE A 51 -3.14 6.68 6.03
N LEU A 52 -2.79 6.51 7.31
CA LEU A 52 -1.48 5.97 7.70
C LEU A 52 -1.26 4.54 7.17
N LYS A 53 -2.28 3.68 7.19
CA LYS A 53 -2.17 2.34 6.59
C LYS A 53 -1.88 2.42 5.10
N LEU A 54 -2.56 3.30 4.37
CA LEU A 54 -2.31 3.52 2.95
C LEU A 54 -0.91 4.06 2.70
N VAL A 55 -0.45 5.05 3.47
CA VAL A 55 0.91 5.61 3.36
C VAL A 55 1.97 4.54 3.58
N VAL A 56 1.82 3.72 4.63
CA VAL A 56 2.74 2.60 4.91
C VAL A 56 2.70 1.58 3.79
N PHE A 57 1.51 1.23 3.29
CA PHE A 57 1.35 0.28 2.19
C PHE A 57 2.05 0.76 0.92
N TYR A 58 1.85 2.02 0.52
CA TYR A 58 2.54 2.62 -0.63
C TYR A 58 4.05 2.75 -0.40
N GLY A 59 4.48 3.08 0.82
CA GLY A 59 5.89 3.14 1.19
C GLY A 59 6.59 1.78 1.04
N VAL A 60 5.97 0.71 1.51
CA VAL A 60 6.48 -0.66 1.33
C VAL A 60 6.51 -1.05 -0.15
N ALA A 61 5.45 -0.74 -0.91
CA ALA A 61 5.40 -0.99 -2.34
C ALA A 61 6.53 -0.26 -3.09
N LEU A 62 6.80 1.00 -2.73
CA LEU A 62 7.89 1.78 -3.31
C LEU A 62 9.26 1.17 -3.01
N ILE A 63 9.49 0.70 -1.79
CA ILE A 63 10.74 -0.01 -1.43
C ILE A 63 10.88 -1.27 -2.28
N ILE A 64 9.83 -2.07 -2.42
CA ILE A 64 9.85 -3.28 -3.25
C ILE A 64 10.18 -2.93 -4.70
N ALA A 65 9.52 -1.93 -5.28
CA ALA A 65 9.81 -1.49 -6.64
C ALA A 65 11.26 -1.08 -6.82
N LYS A 66 11.82 -0.28 -5.89
CA LYS A 66 13.22 0.16 -5.94
C LYS A 66 14.22 -0.97 -5.77
N VAL A 67 13.95 -1.94 -4.90
CA VAL A 67 14.77 -3.14 -4.75
C VAL A 67 14.77 -3.95 -6.05
N MET A 68 13.60 -4.11 -6.69
CA MET A 68 13.51 -4.84 -7.96
C MET A 68 14.24 -4.13 -9.10
N GLU A 69 14.12 -2.80 -9.21
CA GLU A 69 14.89 -1.98 -10.15
C GLU A 69 16.41 -2.16 -9.94
N ALA A 70 16.86 -2.13 -8.68
CA ALA A 70 18.27 -2.33 -8.32
C ALA A 70 18.78 -3.73 -8.69
N ILE A 71 17.97 -4.77 -8.51
CA ILE A 71 18.30 -6.16 -8.90
C ILE A 71 18.45 -6.26 -10.42
N ILE A 72 17.55 -5.66 -11.20
CA ILE A 72 17.60 -5.64 -12.67
C ILE A 72 18.88 -4.94 -13.12
N PHE A 73 19.19 -3.78 -12.54
CA PHE A 73 20.39 -3.00 -12.86
C PHE A 73 21.67 -3.77 -12.51
N ALA A 74 21.77 -4.34 -11.29
CA ALA A 74 22.93 -5.10 -10.84
C ALA A 74 23.20 -6.31 -11.74
N ARG A 75 22.15 -7.02 -12.18
CA ARG A 75 22.29 -8.13 -13.12
C ARG A 75 22.81 -7.66 -14.48
N GLY A 76 22.29 -6.55 -15.00
CA GLY A 76 22.79 -5.98 -16.27
C GLY A 76 24.27 -5.61 -16.19
N ALA A 77 24.69 -4.96 -15.11
CA ALA A 77 26.09 -4.61 -14.87
C ALA A 77 26.98 -5.86 -14.75
N PHE A 78 26.50 -6.90 -14.05
CA PHE A 78 27.25 -8.18 -13.93
C PHE A 78 27.45 -8.87 -15.28
N VAL A 79 26.42 -8.92 -16.13
CA VAL A 79 26.51 -9.50 -17.47
C VAL A 79 27.52 -8.76 -18.34
N ILE A 80 27.50 -7.42 -18.31
CA ILE A 80 28.45 -6.61 -19.05
C ILE A 80 29.90 -6.89 -18.57
N LEU A 81 30.12 -6.89 -17.26
CA LEU A 81 31.44 -7.17 -16.67
C LEU A 81 31.94 -8.57 -17.03
N ALA A 82 31.07 -9.59 -16.88
CA ALA A 82 31.45 -10.97 -17.21
C ALA A 82 31.83 -11.14 -18.70
N ASN A 83 31.05 -10.55 -19.61
CA ASN A 83 31.36 -10.59 -21.05
C ASN A 83 32.66 -9.84 -21.38
N THR A 84 32.95 -8.73 -20.68
CA THR A 84 34.22 -8.00 -20.83
C THR A 84 35.41 -8.83 -20.37
N LEU A 85 35.25 -9.69 -19.39
CA LEU A 85 36.25 -10.63 -18.89
C LEU A 85 36.36 -11.92 -19.74
N GLY A 86 35.59 -12.03 -20.83
CA GLY A 86 35.63 -13.17 -21.74
C GLY A 86 34.73 -14.35 -21.33
N TYR A 87 33.90 -14.18 -20.29
CA TYR A 87 32.88 -15.15 -19.93
C TYR A 87 31.63 -14.94 -20.80
N ASN A 88 31.26 -15.93 -21.58
CA ASN A 88 30.05 -15.86 -22.40
C ASN A 88 28.80 -16.11 -21.51
N VAL A 89 28.40 -15.08 -20.73
CA VAL A 89 27.21 -15.10 -19.91
C VAL A 89 26.03 -14.70 -20.79
N PRO A 90 24.97 -15.51 -20.82
CA PRO A 90 23.77 -15.18 -21.57
C PRO A 90 23.24 -13.80 -21.17
N SER A 91 22.94 -12.97 -22.17
CA SER A 91 22.52 -11.58 -21.98
C SER A 91 21.33 -11.46 -21.02
N ALA A 92 21.14 -10.26 -20.48
CA ALA A 92 20.04 -9.94 -19.54
C ALA A 92 18.63 -10.22 -20.10
N ASP A 93 18.54 -10.58 -21.38
CA ASP A 93 17.29 -10.96 -22.05
C ASP A 93 16.64 -12.24 -21.51
N GLN A 94 17.33 -12.97 -20.64
CA GLN A 94 16.80 -14.21 -20.02
C GLN A 94 16.08 -14.01 -18.69
N LEU A 95 15.84 -12.76 -18.24
CA LEU A 95 14.83 -12.58 -17.19
C LEU A 95 13.48 -13.04 -17.74
N PRO A 96 12.69 -13.78 -16.96
CA PRO A 96 11.34 -14.16 -17.39
C PRO A 96 10.62 -12.91 -17.92
N GLN A 97 10.02 -13.03 -19.11
CA GLN A 97 9.35 -11.90 -19.76
C GLN A 97 8.31 -11.27 -18.81
N SER A 98 7.59 -12.09 -18.06
CA SER A 98 6.65 -11.67 -17.03
C SER A 98 7.25 -10.75 -15.96
N PHE A 99 8.53 -10.91 -15.62
CA PHE A 99 9.19 -10.05 -14.64
C PHE A 99 9.58 -8.69 -15.25
N LYS A 100 10.05 -8.67 -16.51
CA LYS A 100 10.31 -7.43 -17.24
C LYS A 100 9.01 -6.65 -17.47
N ASP A 101 7.93 -7.34 -17.75
CA ASP A 101 6.61 -6.75 -17.99
C ASP A 101 6.05 -6.10 -16.72
N LEU A 102 6.29 -6.71 -15.55
CA LEU A 102 5.77 -6.22 -14.28
C LEU A 102 6.53 -4.98 -13.77
N PHE A 103 7.87 -4.98 -13.89
CA PHE A 103 8.74 -3.96 -13.31
C PHE A 103 9.46 -3.07 -14.33
N GLY A 104 9.45 -3.42 -15.62
CA GLY A 104 10.11 -2.65 -16.67
C GLY A 104 9.42 -1.32 -16.97
N GLU A 105 10.23 -0.29 -17.35
CA GLU A 105 9.72 1.02 -17.75
C GLU A 105 9.04 0.97 -19.12
N GLN A 106 9.52 0.14 -20.02
CA GLN A 106 8.99 0.03 -21.38
C GLN A 106 7.75 -0.88 -21.35
N GLY A 107 6.61 -0.20 -21.41
CA GLY A 107 5.29 -0.75 -21.28
C GLY A 107 4.96 -1.85 -22.26
N VAL A 108 5.20 -3.07 -21.86
CA VAL A 108 4.57 -4.20 -22.48
C VAL A 108 3.09 -4.22 -22.09
N LYS A 109 2.26 -4.71 -23.00
CA LYS A 109 0.84 -4.95 -22.81
C LYS A 109 0.65 -5.80 -21.54
N GLY A 110 -0.04 -5.28 -20.52
CA GLY A 110 -0.32 -6.02 -19.28
C GLY A 110 -0.40 -5.15 -18.03
N PHE A 111 -0.77 -5.79 -16.92
CA PHE A 111 -0.82 -5.14 -15.62
C PHE A 111 0.58 -4.87 -15.10
N LYS A 112 0.87 -3.61 -14.77
CA LYS A 112 2.11 -3.23 -14.10
C LYS A 112 1.99 -3.41 -12.59
N PHE A 113 3.14 -3.50 -11.91
CA PHE A 113 3.21 -3.56 -10.45
C PHE A 113 2.37 -2.46 -9.78
N TRP A 114 2.44 -1.22 -10.26
CA TRP A 114 1.66 -0.10 -9.71
C TRP A 114 0.16 -0.23 -9.91
N ASP A 115 -0.30 -0.89 -10.96
CA ASP A 115 -1.73 -1.14 -11.16
C ASP A 115 -2.26 -2.12 -10.12
N ILE A 116 -1.47 -3.16 -9.80
CA ILE A 116 -1.77 -4.10 -8.73
C ILE A 116 -1.85 -3.35 -7.39
N ILE A 117 -0.88 -2.48 -7.10
CA ILE A 117 -0.86 -1.68 -5.87
C ILE A 117 -2.10 -0.77 -5.78
N LYS A 118 -2.52 -0.13 -6.87
CA LYS A 118 -3.73 0.70 -6.91
C LYS A 118 -4.99 -0.14 -6.64
N ILE A 119 -5.12 -1.30 -7.28
CA ILE A 119 -6.27 -2.22 -7.06
C ILE A 119 -6.31 -2.67 -5.59
N VAL A 120 -5.19 -3.12 -5.05
CA VAL A 120 -5.10 -3.58 -3.66
C VAL A 120 -5.42 -2.44 -2.69
N SER A 121 -5.05 -1.19 -3.00
CA SER A 121 -5.41 -0.01 -2.19
C SER A 121 -6.92 0.20 -2.13
N ILE A 122 -7.61 0.08 -3.27
CA ILE A 122 -9.08 0.17 -3.32
C ILE A 122 -9.70 -0.94 -2.47
N LEU A 123 -9.24 -2.18 -2.64
CA LEU A 123 -9.73 -3.32 -1.88
C LEU A 123 -9.50 -3.15 -0.37
N LEU A 124 -8.37 -2.58 0.04
CA LEU A 124 -8.07 -2.27 1.44
C LEU A 124 -9.08 -1.26 2.01
N VAL A 125 -9.38 -0.19 1.28
CA VAL A 125 -10.37 0.81 1.70
C VAL A 125 -11.78 0.19 1.78
N VAL A 126 -12.16 -0.63 0.80
CA VAL A 126 -13.44 -1.35 0.80
C VAL A 126 -13.52 -2.31 1.98
N ALA A 127 -12.46 -3.06 2.27
CA ALA A 127 -12.43 -3.97 3.42
C ALA A 127 -12.59 -3.22 4.76
N GLU A 128 -11.91 -2.08 4.94
CA GLU A 128 -12.08 -1.25 6.14
C GLU A 128 -13.49 -0.64 6.23
N PHE A 129 -14.08 -0.26 5.10
CA PHE A 129 -15.48 0.20 5.06
C PHE A 129 -16.44 -0.90 5.48
N MET A 130 -16.30 -2.10 4.94
CA MET A 130 -17.13 -3.25 5.33
C MET A 130 -16.94 -3.61 6.80
N ARG A 131 -15.71 -3.54 7.31
CA ARG A 131 -15.41 -3.72 8.72
C ARG A 131 -16.13 -2.69 9.59
N TYR A 132 -16.13 -1.43 9.20
CA TYR A 132 -16.84 -0.36 9.90
C TYR A 132 -18.36 -0.64 9.95
N ILE A 133 -18.97 -0.97 8.82
CA ILE A 133 -20.40 -1.30 8.75
C ILE A 133 -20.75 -2.49 9.65
N ASN A 134 -19.97 -3.58 9.56
CA ASN A 134 -20.20 -4.79 10.34
C ASN A 134 -20.03 -4.56 11.84
N THR A 135 -19.04 -3.76 12.25
CA THR A 135 -18.83 -3.42 13.66
C THR A 135 -20.00 -2.62 14.21
N ASN A 136 -20.50 -1.61 13.49
CA ASN A 136 -21.68 -0.85 13.93
C ASN A 136 -22.92 -1.72 14.00
N LYS A 137 -23.14 -2.60 13.01
CA LYS A 137 -24.26 -3.54 13.01
C LYS A 137 -24.19 -4.50 14.22
N ALA A 138 -23.02 -5.02 14.55
CA ALA A 138 -22.80 -5.90 15.70
C ALA A 138 -23.06 -5.19 17.05
N LEU A 139 -22.81 -3.88 17.11
CA LEU A 139 -23.08 -3.04 18.29
C LEU A 139 -24.52 -2.51 18.34
N GLY A 140 -25.38 -2.87 17.39
CA GLY A 140 -26.73 -2.33 17.27
C GLY A 140 -26.80 -0.82 16.96
N ALA A 141 -25.66 -0.24 16.56
CA ALA A 141 -25.54 1.17 16.23
C ALA A 141 -25.75 1.41 14.72
N LYS A 142 -26.32 2.57 14.39
CA LYS A 142 -26.42 3.00 12.98
C LYS A 142 -25.07 3.58 12.55
N ALA A 143 -24.57 3.14 11.40
CA ALA A 143 -23.39 3.74 10.80
C ALA A 143 -23.66 5.21 10.46
N SER A 144 -22.69 6.09 10.75
CA SER A 144 -22.82 7.52 10.48
C SER A 144 -22.91 7.78 8.97
N PRO A 145 -23.94 8.51 8.47
CA PRO A 145 -24.06 8.85 7.06
C PRO A 145 -22.84 9.64 6.55
N MET A 146 -22.26 10.50 7.38
CA MET A 146 -21.06 11.27 7.05
C MET A 146 -19.85 10.35 6.82
N THR A 147 -19.66 9.35 7.68
CA THR A 147 -18.59 8.37 7.56
C THR A 147 -18.74 7.52 6.30
N ILE A 148 -19.96 7.08 6.00
CA ILE A 148 -20.29 6.37 4.76
C ILE A 148 -19.95 7.24 3.55
N GLY A 149 -20.34 8.52 3.55
CA GLY A 149 -20.06 9.49 2.49
C GLY A 149 -18.55 9.65 2.25
N ILE A 150 -17.74 9.78 3.30
CA ILE A 150 -16.29 9.90 3.18
C ILE A 150 -15.67 8.63 2.59
N PHE A 151 -16.06 7.43 3.06
CA PHE A 151 -15.57 6.19 2.46
C PHE A 151 -15.93 6.08 0.98
N THR A 152 -17.18 6.40 0.63
CA THR A 152 -17.63 6.41 -0.76
C THR A 152 -16.79 7.37 -1.61
N LEU A 153 -16.54 8.58 -1.11
CA LEU A 153 -15.73 9.58 -1.80
C LEU A 153 -14.29 9.08 -2.02
N ILE A 154 -13.67 8.45 -1.02
CA ILE A 154 -12.31 7.88 -1.15
C ILE A 154 -12.30 6.76 -2.20
N ILE A 155 -13.27 5.84 -2.16
CA ILE A 155 -13.36 4.73 -3.10
C ILE A 155 -13.57 5.25 -4.53
N VAL A 156 -14.45 6.22 -4.71
CA VAL A 156 -14.71 6.85 -6.02
C VAL A 156 -13.46 7.57 -6.52
N ALA A 157 -12.79 8.36 -5.67
CA ALA A 157 -11.57 9.07 -6.05
C ALA A 157 -10.45 8.11 -6.50
N LEU A 158 -10.21 7.03 -5.73
CA LEU A 158 -9.26 5.99 -6.11
C LEU A 158 -9.70 5.25 -7.38
N GLY A 159 -10.98 4.99 -7.55
CA GLY A 159 -11.55 4.34 -8.73
C GLY A 159 -11.41 5.20 -9.99
N LEU A 160 -11.72 6.49 -9.92
CA LEU A 160 -11.60 7.43 -11.05
C LEU A 160 -10.17 7.56 -11.57
N THR A 161 -9.17 7.42 -10.71
CA THR A 161 -7.76 7.44 -11.12
C THR A 161 -7.28 6.09 -11.69
N THR A 162 -7.82 4.99 -11.20
CA THR A 162 -7.34 3.64 -11.51
C THR A 162 -8.07 3.00 -12.70
N VAL A 163 -9.40 3.10 -12.74
CA VAL A 163 -10.23 2.40 -13.73
C VAL A 163 -9.95 2.83 -15.17
N PRO A 164 -9.80 4.13 -15.52
CA PRO A 164 -9.50 4.54 -16.88
C PRO A 164 -8.15 3.99 -17.39
N GLU A 165 -7.12 3.99 -16.53
CA GLU A 165 -5.82 3.43 -16.88
C GLU A 165 -5.89 1.92 -17.13
N LEU A 166 -6.63 1.19 -16.29
CA LEU A 166 -6.85 -0.24 -16.46
C LEU A 166 -7.60 -0.56 -17.76
N ILE A 167 -8.65 0.22 -18.09
CA ILE A 167 -9.41 0.04 -19.31
C ILE A 167 -8.53 0.30 -20.54
N GLN A 168 -7.69 1.35 -20.52
CA GLN A 168 -6.77 1.62 -21.61
C GLN A 168 -5.77 0.48 -21.83
N ARG A 169 -5.28 -0.12 -20.74
CA ARG A 169 -4.35 -1.25 -20.81
C ARG A 169 -5.02 -2.52 -21.33
N VAL A 170 -6.23 -2.81 -20.85
CA VAL A 170 -7.03 -3.96 -21.32
C VAL A 170 -7.39 -3.81 -22.80
N LYS A 171 -7.75 -2.61 -23.27
CA LYS A 171 -8.00 -2.34 -24.70
C LYS A 171 -6.74 -2.46 -25.54
N GLY A 172 -5.56 -2.15 -24.99
CA GLY A 172 -4.27 -2.31 -25.66
C GLY A 172 -3.73 -3.74 -25.69
N THR A 173 -4.27 -4.64 -24.86
CA THR A 173 -4.08 -6.07 -24.99
C THR A 173 -5.18 -6.61 -25.91
N ASP A 174 -4.81 -7.20 -27.04
CA ASP A 174 -5.75 -7.99 -27.86
C ASP A 174 -6.25 -9.16 -26.99
N PHE A 175 -7.24 -8.89 -26.16
CA PHE A 175 -8.01 -9.92 -25.49
C PHE A 175 -8.84 -10.59 -26.56
N ASN A 176 -8.24 -11.61 -27.19
CA ASN A 176 -8.94 -12.43 -28.16
C ASN A 176 -9.92 -13.31 -27.37
N LEU A 177 -11.12 -12.80 -27.14
CA LEU A 177 -12.23 -13.56 -26.52
C LEU A 177 -12.59 -14.82 -27.33
N GLU A 178 -12.15 -14.93 -28.59
CA GLU A 178 -12.33 -16.11 -29.41
C GLU A 178 -11.44 -17.29 -28.98
N ALA A 179 -10.33 -17.03 -28.27
CA ALA A 179 -9.48 -18.08 -27.71
C ALA A 179 -10.09 -18.78 -26.47
N LEU A 180 -11.21 -18.28 -25.96
CA LEU A 180 -11.94 -18.83 -24.81
C LEU A 180 -13.26 -19.54 -25.23
N ARG A 181 -13.55 -19.64 -26.52
CA ARG A 181 -14.61 -20.46 -27.12
C ARG A 181 -14.04 -21.76 -27.67
#